data_b478df8b2caa3f0ab6f7c060446d4a5d
#
_entry.id   b478df8b2caa3f0ab6f7c060446d4a5d
#
_cell.length_a   1.000
_cell.length_b   1.000
_cell.length_c   1.000
_cell.angle_alpha   90.00
_cell.angle_beta   90.00
_cell.angle_gamma   90.00
#
_symmetry.space_group_name_H-M   'P 1'
#
loop_
_entity.id
_entity.type
_entity.pdbx_description
1 polymer ?
#
loop_
_entity_poly.entity_id
_entity_poly.type
_entity_poly.pdbx_seq_one_letter_code
_entity_poly.pdbx_strand_id
1 'polypeptide(L)'
;EPATCKDREIMRHDPHTLIEGALIASFAMGAHTSYIYIRGEYIREREALQAAIDEAYDAGMIGKNACGSGWDFDLYLHHGAGAYICGEETSLLESLEGKKGMPRMKPPFPAGAGLYGCPTTVNNVESIAVVPTILRRGASWFSGFGRKNNSGTKLMGLTGHVNTPSVFEEEMSLSVREIIEKHGGGIRGGWDNLKAIIPGGASCPILPKDKLEDAIFDFDWMRENKSSFGTGCMIVMDQNTDVVKAVWRLSKFFKHESCGQCTPCREGTGWMMRVMDRLVRGEAEVEEIDMLLDVTKQVEGHTICALGDAAAWPIQGLIQHFREEIEDRIKAKKTGRMGAMAAE
;
A
#
# COMPACT_ATOMS: atom_id res chain seq x y z
N GLU A 1 5.62 0.13 -1.09
CA GLU A 1 4.65 1.19 -0.76
C GLU A 1 5.20 2.00 0.42
N PRO A 2 5.56 3.27 0.25
CA PRO A 2 5.95 4.13 1.36
C PRO A 2 4.91 4.14 2.47
N ALA A 3 5.38 4.08 3.73
CA ALA A 3 4.64 3.90 4.98
C ALA A 3 4.09 2.48 5.26
N THR A 4 4.11 1.55 4.29
CA THR A 4 3.53 0.22 4.45
C THR A 4 4.57 -0.82 4.86
N CYS A 5 4.39 -1.40 6.05
CA CYS A 5 5.26 -2.46 6.57
C CYS A 5 4.49 -3.55 7.37
N LYS A 6 3.16 -3.59 7.28
CA LYS A 6 2.30 -4.47 8.10
C LYS A 6 2.58 -5.98 7.91
N ASP A 7 2.76 -6.42 6.66
CA ASP A 7 2.97 -7.83 6.35
C ASP A 7 4.30 -8.38 6.90
N ARG A 8 5.27 -7.48 7.08
CA ARG A 8 6.56 -7.79 7.72
C ARG A 8 6.38 -8.35 9.14
N GLU A 9 5.44 -7.81 9.88
CA GLU A 9 5.21 -8.22 11.27
C GLU A 9 4.68 -9.66 11.35
N ILE A 10 3.84 -10.10 10.41
CA ILE A 10 3.39 -11.49 10.31
C ILE A 10 4.58 -12.42 10.07
N MET A 11 5.37 -12.13 9.03
CA MET A 11 6.50 -12.97 8.64
C MET A 11 7.60 -13.02 9.71
N ARG A 12 7.72 -11.99 10.53
CA ARG A 12 8.72 -11.89 11.60
C ARG A 12 8.30 -12.59 12.87
N HIS A 13 7.01 -12.49 13.23
CA HIS A 13 6.53 -12.90 14.56
C HIS A 13 5.68 -14.16 14.55
N ASP A 14 4.99 -14.47 13.44
CA ASP A 14 4.15 -15.65 13.31
C ASP A 14 4.18 -16.24 11.89
N PRO A 15 5.35 -16.64 11.38
CA PRO A 15 5.49 -17.19 10.04
C PRO A 15 4.72 -18.51 9.87
N HIS A 16 4.57 -19.32 10.92
CA HIS A 16 3.87 -20.60 10.85
C HIS A 16 2.37 -20.43 10.56
N THR A 17 1.73 -19.41 11.10
CA THR A 17 0.33 -19.08 10.77
C THR A 17 0.15 -18.76 9.28
N LEU A 18 1.13 -18.09 8.66
CA LEU A 18 1.12 -17.86 7.22
C LEU A 18 1.25 -19.17 6.43
N ILE A 19 2.14 -20.09 6.85
CA ILE A 19 2.33 -21.40 6.23
C ILE A 19 1.06 -22.24 6.35
N GLU A 20 0.44 -22.29 7.53
CA GLU A 20 -0.84 -22.97 7.77
C GLU A 20 -1.95 -22.39 6.86
N GLY A 21 -2.04 -21.08 6.76
CA GLY A 21 -3.00 -20.40 5.88
C GLY A 21 -2.78 -20.74 4.41
N ALA A 22 -1.54 -20.79 3.95
CA ALA A 22 -1.20 -21.16 2.58
C ALA A 22 -1.57 -22.64 2.29
N LEU A 23 -1.29 -23.55 3.21
CA LEU A 23 -1.69 -24.96 3.12
C LEU A 23 -3.22 -25.10 3.01
N ILE A 24 -3.96 -24.47 3.91
CA ILE A 24 -5.43 -24.51 3.93
C ILE A 24 -6.03 -23.94 2.64
N ALA A 25 -5.59 -22.76 2.21
CA ALA A 25 -6.08 -22.13 1.00
C ALA A 25 -5.77 -22.98 -0.24
N SER A 26 -4.57 -23.55 -0.32
CA SER A 26 -4.18 -24.43 -1.41
C SER A 26 -4.99 -25.72 -1.44
N PHE A 27 -5.20 -26.35 -0.30
CA PHE A 27 -6.06 -27.54 -0.17
C PHE A 27 -7.48 -27.27 -0.65
N ALA A 28 -8.07 -26.15 -0.24
CA ALA A 28 -9.43 -25.75 -0.63
C ALA A 28 -9.58 -25.53 -2.14
N MET A 29 -8.52 -25.09 -2.81
CA MET A 29 -8.48 -24.85 -4.26
C MET A 29 -7.99 -26.05 -5.07
N GLY A 30 -7.48 -27.11 -4.42
CA GLY A 30 -6.86 -28.26 -5.09
C GLY A 30 -5.46 -27.95 -5.66
N ALA A 31 -4.78 -26.92 -5.15
CA ALA A 31 -3.46 -26.51 -5.59
C ALA A 31 -2.37 -27.22 -4.78
N HIS A 32 -1.46 -27.94 -5.44
CA HIS A 32 -0.37 -28.69 -4.80
C HIS A 32 0.91 -27.86 -4.57
N THR A 33 0.97 -26.63 -5.07
CA THR A 33 2.16 -25.79 -4.98
C THR A 33 1.77 -24.35 -4.66
N SER A 34 2.47 -23.74 -3.72
CA SER A 34 2.36 -22.33 -3.39
C SER A 34 3.72 -21.66 -3.37
N TYR A 35 3.75 -20.37 -3.72
CA TYR A 35 4.94 -19.54 -3.67
C TYR A 35 4.65 -18.33 -2.79
N ILE A 36 5.51 -18.08 -1.81
CA ILE A 36 5.51 -16.80 -1.08
C ILE A 36 6.54 -15.89 -1.74
N TYR A 37 6.09 -14.84 -2.40
CA TYR A 37 6.97 -13.83 -2.98
C TYR A 37 7.24 -12.74 -1.94
N ILE A 38 8.49 -12.65 -1.46
CA ILE A 38 8.91 -11.68 -0.46
C ILE A 38 9.74 -10.56 -1.08
N ARG A 39 9.54 -9.34 -0.62
CA ARG A 39 10.30 -8.15 -1.04
C ARG A 39 11.81 -8.34 -0.82
N GLY A 40 12.62 -7.80 -1.74
CA GLY A 40 14.08 -7.84 -1.64
C GLY A 40 14.65 -7.18 -0.40
N GLU A 41 13.95 -6.20 0.16
CA GLU A 41 14.35 -5.46 1.36
C GLU A 41 14.15 -6.25 2.67
N TYR A 42 13.33 -7.32 2.65
CA TYR A 42 12.94 -8.06 3.85
C TYR A 42 13.88 -9.26 4.11
N ILE A 43 15.16 -8.98 4.36
CA ILE A 43 16.20 -10.01 4.55
C ILE A 43 15.93 -10.87 5.80
N ARG A 44 15.68 -10.21 6.95
CA ARG A 44 15.43 -10.90 8.23
C ARG A 44 14.14 -11.72 8.21
N GLU A 45 13.10 -11.14 7.62
CA GLU A 45 11.79 -11.79 7.47
C GLU A 45 11.88 -13.00 6.54
N ARG A 46 12.70 -12.90 5.47
CA ARG A 46 13.01 -14.03 4.60
C ARG A 46 13.68 -15.18 5.37
N GLU A 47 14.67 -14.86 6.19
CA GLU A 47 15.40 -15.87 6.98
C GLU A 47 14.47 -16.54 8.00
N ALA A 48 13.63 -15.77 8.71
CA ALA A 48 12.65 -16.29 9.65
C ALA A 48 11.61 -17.19 8.96
N LEU A 49 11.09 -16.74 7.82
CA LEU A 49 10.09 -17.50 7.06
C LEU A 49 10.67 -18.76 6.42
N GLN A 50 11.93 -18.73 5.92
CA GLN A 50 12.58 -19.91 5.39
C GLN A 50 12.79 -20.97 6.50
N ALA A 51 13.27 -20.55 7.68
CA ALA A 51 13.42 -21.45 8.82
C ALA A 51 12.09 -22.11 9.21
N ALA A 52 11.00 -21.34 9.26
CA ALA A 52 9.67 -21.87 9.55
C ALA A 52 9.16 -22.86 8.48
N ILE A 53 9.48 -22.63 7.20
CA ILE A 53 9.17 -23.54 6.11
C ILE A 53 9.94 -24.86 6.28
N ASP A 54 11.24 -24.78 6.57
CA ASP A 54 12.08 -25.96 6.79
C ASP A 54 11.57 -26.79 8.00
N GLU A 55 11.22 -26.13 9.11
CA GLU A 55 10.58 -26.76 10.28
C GLU A 55 9.24 -27.45 9.92
N ALA A 56 8.43 -26.83 9.07
CA ALA A 56 7.16 -27.40 8.64
C ALA A 56 7.34 -28.64 7.76
N TYR A 57 8.37 -28.69 6.91
CA TYR A 57 8.77 -29.89 6.17
C TYR A 57 9.26 -30.99 7.10
N ASP A 58 10.15 -30.67 8.03
CA ASP A 58 10.72 -31.65 8.99
C ASP A 58 9.65 -32.26 9.88
N ALA A 59 8.63 -31.47 10.24
CA ALA A 59 7.48 -31.93 11.02
C ALA A 59 6.41 -32.68 10.21
N GLY A 60 6.59 -32.81 8.88
CA GLY A 60 5.62 -33.47 8.00
C GLY A 60 4.29 -32.70 7.85
N MET A 61 4.29 -31.39 8.14
CA MET A 61 3.10 -30.57 7.99
C MET A 61 2.87 -30.16 6.53
N ILE A 62 3.94 -30.07 5.75
CA ILE A 62 3.95 -29.84 4.30
C ILE A 62 4.84 -30.87 3.61
N GLY A 63 4.88 -30.90 2.29
CA GLY A 63 5.59 -31.92 1.51
C GLY A 63 4.69 -33.08 1.13
N LYS A 64 5.30 -34.28 1.01
CA LYS A 64 4.55 -35.49 0.72
C LYS A 64 3.66 -35.89 1.88
N ASN A 65 2.41 -36.27 1.56
CA ASN A 65 1.43 -36.68 2.57
C ASN A 65 1.28 -35.64 3.69
N ALA A 66 1.16 -34.38 3.31
CA ALA A 66 1.08 -33.23 4.23
C ALA A 66 0.06 -33.47 5.36
N CYS A 67 0.47 -33.31 6.61
CA CYS A 67 -0.33 -33.58 7.82
C CYS A 67 -0.89 -35.02 7.89
N GLY A 68 -0.32 -35.98 7.18
CA GLY A 68 -0.84 -37.34 7.13
C GLY A 68 -2.15 -37.51 6.36
N SER A 69 -2.53 -36.53 5.54
CA SER A 69 -3.82 -36.44 4.83
C SER A 69 -3.90 -37.26 3.53
N GLY A 70 -2.78 -37.76 3.03
CA GLY A 70 -2.66 -38.40 1.71
C GLY A 70 -2.52 -37.35 0.57
N TRP A 71 -2.47 -36.06 0.87
CA TRP A 71 -2.31 -34.99 -0.10
C TRP A 71 -0.91 -34.37 -0.05
N ASP A 72 -0.32 -34.15 -1.22
CA ASP A 72 1.02 -33.59 -1.34
C ASP A 72 0.91 -32.07 -1.54
N PHE A 73 1.73 -31.30 -0.80
CA PHE A 73 1.77 -29.84 -0.91
C PHE A 73 3.19 -29.30 -0.73
N ASP A 74 3.66 -28.56 -1.70
CA ASP A 74 4.96 -27.88 -1.64
C ASP A 74 4.82 -26.37 -1.52
N LEU A 75 5.62 -25.77 -0.65
CA LEU A 75 5.68 -24.33 -0.41
C LEU A 75 7.10 -23.82 -0.65
N TYR A 76 7.21 -22.83 -1.54
CA TYR A 76 8.47 -22.22 -1.90
C TYR A 76 8.51 -20.74 -1.52
N LEU A 77 9.66 -20.30 -1.03
CA LEU A 77 9.93 -18.88 -0.78
C LEU A 77 10.75 -18.30 -1.93
N HIS A 78 10.20 -17.28 -2.59
CA HIS A 78 10.89 -16.55 -3.66
C HIS A 78 11.28 -15.16 -3.18
N HIS A 79 12.57 -14.85 -3.22
CA HIS A 79 13.12 -13.56 -2.80
C HIS A 79 13.19 -12.60 -4.01
N GLY A 80 12.38 -11.54 -3.98
CA GLY A 80 12.42 -10.48 -4.98
C GLY A 80 13.66 -9.60 -4.86
N ALA A 81 13.82 -8.68 -5.79
CA ALA A 81 14.99 -7.79 -5.89
C ALA A 81 14.67 -6.31 -5.59
N GLY A 82 13.56 -6.01 -4.91
CA GLY A 82 13.20 -4.67 -4.46
C GLY A 82 12.40 -3.83 -5.46
N ALA A 83 11.92 -4.40 -6.57
CA ALA A 83 11.06 -3.67 -7.50
C ALA A 83 9.62 -3.59 -6.96
N TYR A 84 9.13 -2.37 -6.70
CA TYR A 84 7.78 -2.12 -6.21
C TYR A 84 6.69 -2.70 -7.12
N ILE A 85 6.90 -2.60 -8.45
CA ILE A 85 5.93 -3.10 -9.42
C ILE A 85 5.67 -4.61 -9.30
N CYS A 86 6.60 -5.39 -8.76
CA CYS A 86 6.40 -6.82 -8.51
C CYS A 86 5.38 -7.12 -7.40
N GLY A 87 4.82 -6.09 -6.75
CA GLY A 87 3.61 -6.20 -5.92
C GLY A 87 2.31 -6.28 -6.74
N GLU A 88 2.32 -5.92 -8.03
CA GLU A 88 1.20 -6.17 -8.94
C GLU A 88 1.17 -7.66 -9.29
N GLU A 89 -0.03 -8.29 -9.26
CA GLU A 89 -0.16 -9.76 -9.32
C GLU A 89 0.51 -10.38 -10.55
N THR A 90 0.35 -9.80 -11.74
CA THR A 90 0.90 -10.35 -12.99
C THR A 90 2.38 -10.02 -13.17
N SER A 91 2.83 -8.90 -12.65
CA SER A 91 4.26 -8.56 -12.58
C SER A 91 5.02 -9.49 -11.63
N LEU A 92 4.40 -9.87 -10.51
CA LEU A 92 4.90 -10.90 -9.59
C LEU A 92 5.07 -12.24 -10.32
N LEU A 93 4.08 -12.66 -11.11
CA LEU A 93 4.15 -13.90 -11.90
C LEU A 93 5.27 -13.86 -12.94
N GLU A 94 5.44 -12.75 -13.67
CA GLU A 94 6.55 -12.57 -14.62
C GLU A 94 7.90 -12.68 -13.91
N SER A 95 8.03 -12.09 -12.72
CA SER A 95 9.26 -12.17 -11.90
C SER A 95 9.54 -13.61 -11.43
N LEU A 96 8.52 -14.35 -10.98
CA LEU A 96 8.64 -15.76 -10.61
C LEU A 96 9.09 -16.63 -11.79
N GLU A 97 8.64 -16.32 -13.00
CA GLU A 97 9.04 -17.00 -14.23
C GLU A 97 10.45 -16.61 -14.71
N GLY A 98 11.19 -15.79 -13.96
CA GLY A 98 12.54 -15.34 -14.31
C GLY A 98 12.58 -14.26 -15.38
N LYS A 99 11.46 -13.64 -15.70
CA LYS A 99 11.33 -12.56 -16.66
C LYS A 99 11.41 -11.18 -15.98
N LYS A 100 11.46 -10.12 -16.79
CA LYS A 100 11.33 -8.77 -16.28
C LYS A 100 9.94 -8.59 -15.65
N GLY A 101 9.88 -8.07 -14.43
CA GLY A 101 8.64 -7.80 -13.70
C GLY A 101 7.83 -6.68 -14.36
N MET A 102 7.09 -7.04 -15.39
CA MET A 102 6.16 -6.15 -16.10
C MET A 102 4.77 -6.77 -16.07
N PRO A 103 3.71 -6.00 -15.73
CA PRO A 103 2.33 -6.50 -15.73
C PRO A 103 1.89 -7.08 -17.07
N ARG A 104 1.06 -8.11 -17.02
CA ARG A 104 0.41 -8.70 -18.21
C ARG A 104 -0.87 -7.95 -18.57
N MET A 105 -1.22 -7.98 -19.85
CA MET A 105 -2.56 -7.56 -20.27
C MET A 105 -3.61 -8.55 -19.75
N LYS A 106 -4.73 -8.03 -19.31
CA LYS A 106 -5.91 -8.81 -18.89
C LYS A 106 -7.07 -8.53 -19.87
N PRO A 107 -7.82 -9.54 -20.38
CA PRO A 107 -7.65 -10.98 -20.20
C PRO A 107 -6.43 -11.56 -20.94
N PRO A 108 -5.89 -12.76 -20.55
CA PRO A 108 -6.40 -13.65 -19.52
C PRO A 108 -6.08 -13.17 -18.11
N PHE A 109 -6.98 -13.48 -17.17
CA PHE A 109 -6.73 -13.30 -15.74
C PHE A 109 -5.91 -14.47 -15.18
N PRO A 110 -5.14 -14.28 -14.08
CA PRO A 110 -4.31 -15.33 -13.49
C PRO A 110 -5.09 -16.61 -13.11
N ALA A 111 -6.36 -16.46 -12.71
CA ALA A 111 -7.23 -17.60 -12.41
C ALA A 111 -7.44 -18.54 -13.62
N GLY A 112 -7.31 -18.04 -14.85
CA GLY A 112 -7.37 -18.85 -16.06
C GLY A 112 -5.99 -19.25 -16.60
N ALA A 113 -5.01 -18.33 -16.54
CA ALA A 113 -3.65 -18.55 -17.04
C ALA A 113 -2.66 -17.66 -16.25
N GLY A 114 -2.16 -18.20 -15.17
CA GLY A 114 -1.22 -17.53 -14.24
C GLY A 114 0.22 -18.00 -14.40
N LEU A 115 0.83 -18.46 -13.31
CA LEU A 115 2.22 -18.91 -13.24
C LEU A 115 2.45 -20.10 -14.16
N TYR A 116 3.42 -19.98 -15.06
CA TYR A 116 3.74 -20.99 -16.08
C TYR A 116 2.52 -21.43 -16.92
N GLY A 117 1.54 -20.54 -17.09
CA GLY A 117 0.30 -20.82 -17.79
C GLY A 117 -0.74 -21.62 -17.00
N CYS A 118 -0.47 -21.97 -15.76
CA CYS A 118 -1.39 -22.70 -14.89
C CYS A 118 -2.38 -21.73 -14.20
N PRO A 119 -3.61 -22.19 -13.89
CA PRO A 119 -4.53 -21.41 -13.05
C PRO A 119 -3.87 -21.03 -11.73
N THR A 120 -3.90 -19.75 -11.39
CA THR A 120 -3.19 -19.22 -10.22
C THR A 120 -4.02 -18.15 -9.52
N THR A 121 -4.06 -18.18 -8.19
CA THR A 121 -4.58 -17.08 -7.37
C THR A 121 -3.43 -16.38 -6.68
N VAL A 122 -3.51 -15.05 -6.58
CA VAL A 122 -2.53 -14.22 -5.88
C VAL A 122 -3.23 -13.51 -4.73
N ASN A 123 -2.72 -13.64 -3.52
CA ASN A 123 -3.30 -13.08 -2.31
C ASN A 123 -2.25 -12.37 -1.46
N ASN A 124 -2.67 -11.33 -0.74
CA ASN A 124 -1.81 -10.68 0.23
C ASN A 124 -1.53 -11.60 1.42
N VAL A 125 -0.34 -11.46 2.01
CA VAL A 125 0.12 -12.23 3.17
C VAL A 125 -0.87 -12.17 4.34
N GLU A 126 -1.38 -10.99 4.68
CA GLU A 126 -2.35 -10.81 5.75
C GLU A 126 -3.66 -11.59 5.49
N SER A 127 -4.14 -11.59 4.25
CA SER A 127 -5.37 -12.32 3.88
C SER A 127 -5.21 -13.84 4.06
N ILE A 128 -4.03 -14.37 3.82
CA ILE A 128 -3.73 -15.79 4.00
C ILE A 128 -3.49 -16.12 5.48
N ALA A 129 -2.76 -15.28 6.20
CA ALA A 129 -2.41 -15.53 7.60
C ALA A 129 -3.63 -15.52 8.54
N VAL A 130 -4.70 -14.82 8.21
CA VAL A 130 -5.92 -14.80 9.05
C VAL A 130 -6.80 -16.05 8.87
N VAL A 131 -6.66 -16.80 7.77
CA VAL A 131 -7.49 -17.99 7.44
C VAL A 131 -7.54 -19.02 8.56
N PRO A 132 -6.43 -19.48 9.15
CA PRO A 132 -6.48 -20.47 10.22
C PRO A 132 -7.30 -20.00 11.43
N THR A 133 -7.16 -18.75 11.80
CA THR A 133 -7.89 -18.16 12.94
C THR A 133 -9.39 -18.07 12.65
N ILE A 134 -9.79 -17.69 11.44
CA ILE A 134 -11.21 -17.65 11.03
C ILE A 134 -11.81 -19.06 11.07
N LEU A 135 -11.09 -20.08 10.57
CA LEU A 135 -11.60 -21.46 10.59
C LEU A 135 -11.73 -22.02 12.01
N ARG A 136 -10.81 -21.70 12.91
CA ARG A 136 -10.86 -22.13 14.32
C ARG A 136 -11.98 -21.45 15.11
N ARG A 137 -12.23 -20.15 14.86
CA ARG A 137 -13.18 -19.35 15.64
C ARG A 137 -14.54 -19.17 14.97
N GLY A 138 -14.62 -19.41 13.68
CA GLY A 138 -15.84 -19.29 12.86
C GLY A 138 -16.01 -17.92 12.20
N ALA A 139 -16.74 -17.93 11.08
CA ALA A 139 -16.97 -16.74 10.28
C ALA A 139 -17.72 -15.64 11.06
N SER A 140 -18.69 -16.02 11.91
CA SER A 140 -19.47 -15.09 12.71
C SER A 140 -18.63 -14.33 13.74
N TRP A 141 -17.58 -14.97 14.27
CA TRP A 141 -16.62 -14.30 15.15
C TRP A 141 -15.90 -13.19 14.39
N PHE A 142 -15.33 -13.49 13.21
CA PHE A 142 -14.58 -12.51 12.43
C PHE A 142 -15.46 -11.38 11.90
N SER A 143 -16.65 -11.69 11.41
CA SER A 143 -17.60 -10.70 10.92
C SER A 143 -18.26 -9.87 12.03
N GLY A 144 -18.07 -10.23 13.28
CA GLY A 144 -18.54 -9.47 14.44
C GLY A 144 -17.71 -8.23 14.78
N PHE A 145 -16.51 -8.08 14.20
CA PHE A 145 -15.69 -6.88 14.33
C PHE A 145 -16.03 -5.89 13.21
N GLY A 146 -15.95 -4.60 13.50
CA GLY A 146 -16.21 -3.54 12.53
C GLY A 146 -17.70 -3.36 12.23
N ARG A 147 -18.02 -2.81 11.06
CA ARG A 147 -19.40 -2.57 10.63
C ARG A 147 -19.74 -3.32 9.34
N LYS A 148 -21.02 -3.33 8.96
CA LYS A 148 -21.49 -3.97 7.73
C LYS A 148 -20.66 -3.52 6.52
N ASN A 149 -20.24 -4.46 5.68
CA ASN A 149 -19.35 -4.33 4.52
C ASN A 149 -17.87 -4.00 4.86
N ASN A 150 -17.56 -3.71 6.11
CA ASN A 150 -16.22 -3.36 6.59
C ASN A 150 -15.93 -4.12 7.88
N SER A 151 -16.10 -5.44 7.86
CA SER A 151 -15.92 -6.29 9.02
C SER A 151 -14.54 -6.95 9.07
N GLY A 152 -14.20 -7.44 10.27
CA GLY A 152 -12.97 -8.14 10.55
C GLY A 152 -11.92 -7.26 11.23
N THR A 153 -10.75 -7.85 11.45
CA THR A 153 -9.57 -7.14 11.95
C THR A 153 -8.59 -6.87 10.82
N LYS A 154 -7.73 -5.88 11.01
CA LYS A 154 -6.65 -5.50 10.09
C LYS A 154 -5.38 -5.14 10.83
N LEU A 155 -4.25 -5.49 10.24
CA LEU A 155 -2.99 -4.85 10.58
C LEU A 155 -2.97 -3.45 9.97
N MET A 156 -2.79 -2.47 10.82
CA MET A 156 -2.73 -1.05 10.47
C MET A 156 -1.39 -0.47 10.87
N GLY A 157 -0.99 0.61 10.22
CA GLY A 157 0.25 1.31 10.55
C GLY A 157 0.03 2.81 10.75
N LEU A 158 0.78 3.37 11.69
CA LEU A 158 0.87 4.82 11.91
C LEU A 158 2.30 5.29 11.75
N THR A 159 2.48 6.34 10.96
CA THR A 159 3.78 6.98 10.74
C THR A 159 3.62 8.49 10.59
N GLY A 160 4.74 9.21 10.51
CA GLY A 160 4.74 10.66 10.44
C GLY A 160 4.75 11.32 11.82
N HIS A 161 3.93 12.36 12.04
CA HIS A 161 3.98 13.22 13.23
C HIS A 161 3.08 12.74 14.37
N VAL A 162 3.07 11.43 14.62
CA VAL A 162 2.51 10.84 15.85
C VAL A 162 3.58 10.70 16.92
N ASN A 163 3.18 10.60 18.18
CA ASN A 163 4.13 10.45 19.29
C ASN A 163 4.82 9.09 19.28
N THR A 164 4.08 8.02 18.89
CA THR A 164 4.57 6.65 18.85
C THR A 164 4.22 6.00 17.52
N PRO A 165 5.07 6.11 16.47
CA PRO A 165 4.88 5.36 15.23
C PRO A 165 4.85 3.86 15.49
N SER A 166 3.86 3.14 14.95
CA SER A 166 3.63 1.73 15.25
C SER A 166 2.92 0.99 14.13
N VAL A 167 3.00 -0.34 14.18
CA VAL A 167 2.09 -1.26 13.48
C VAL A 167 1.32 -2.02 14.56
N PHE A 168 0.02 -2.16 14.38
CA PHE A 168 -0.89 -2.77 15.34
C PHE A 168 -2.02 -3.51 14.63
N GLU A 169 -2.64 -4.45 15.31
CA GLU A 169 -3.89 -5.07 14.86
C GLU A 169 -5.07 -4.41 15.56
N GLU A 170 -6.11 -4.09 14.79
CA GLU A 170 -7.32 -3.51 15.34
C GLU A 170 -8.54 -3.90 14.49
N GLU A 171 -9.73 -3.77 15.05
CA GLU A 171 -10.97 -3.95 14.28
C GLU A 171 -11.16 -2.84 13.24
N MET A 172 -11.87 -3.18 12.17
CA MET A 172 -12.26 -2.22 11.16
C MET A 172 -13.26 -1.20 11.72
N SER A 173 -13.33 -0.03 11.09
CA SER A 173 -14.34 1.00 11.33
C SER A 173 -14.23 1.77 12.65
N LEU A 174 -13.06 1.78 13.27
CA LEU A 174 -12.75 2.76 14.32
C LEU A 174 -12.63 4.17 13.73
N SER A 175 -12.78 5.20 14.56
CA SER A 175 -12.52 6.55 14.09
C SER A 175 -11.03 6.79 13.86
N VAL A 176 -10.69 7.63 12.87
CA VAL A 176 -9.30 8.02 12.60
C VAL A 176 -8.65 8.63 13.84
N ARG A 177 -9.40 9.45 14.59
CA ARG A 177 -8.93 10.08 15.82
C ARG A 177 -8.61 9.05 16.89
N GLU A 178 -9.50 8.09 17.11
CA GLU A 178 -9.30 7.03 18.10
C GLU A 178 -8.05 6.19 17.79
N ILE A 179 -7.86 5.84 16.52
CA ILE A 179 -6.68 5.10 16.06
C ILE A 179 -5.38 5.89 16.37
N ILE A 180 -5.36 7.18 16.03
CA ILE A 180 -4.19 8.03 16.26
C ILE A 180 -3.92 8.21 17.76
N GLU A 181 -4.95 8.42 18.57
CA GLU A 181 -4.80 8.61 20.01
C GLU A 181 -4.41 7.31 20.71
N LYS A 182 -5.09 6.19 20.42
CA LYS A 182 -4.87 4.89 21.08
C LYS A 182 -3.53 4.26 20.73
N HIS A 183 -3.20 4.22 19.44
CA HIS A 183 -2.04 3.48 18.93
C HIS A 183 -0.85 4.37 18.61
N GLY A 184 -1.08 5.64 18.25
CA GLY A 184 -0.05 6.62 17.97
C GLY A 184 0.36 7.47 19.17
N GLY A 185 -0.33 7.32 20.33
CA GLY A 185 -0.12 8.20 21.47
C GLY A 185 -0.49 9.65 21.20
N GLY A 186 -1.36 9.88 20.21
CA GLY A 186 -1.76 11.20 19.73
C GLY A 186 -0.75 11.83 18.74
N ILE A 187 -1.09 13.03 18.30
CA ILE A 187 -0.26 13.82 17.39
C ILE A 187 0.70 14.69 18.20
N ARG A 188 1.90 14.89 17.70
CA ARG A 188 2.86 15.84 18.31
C ARG A 188 2.24 17.22 18.38
N GLY A 189 2.10 17.76 19.59
CA GLY A 189 1.42 19.05 19.84
C GLY A 189 -0.11 18.98 19.94
N GLY A 190 -0.70 17.77 19.95
CA GLY A 190 -2.13 17.52 20.12
C GLY A 190 -2.92 17.53 18.80
N TRP A 191 -4.22 17.18 18.89
CA TRP A 191 -5.11 17.05 17.73
C TRP A 191 -5.22 18.35 16.89
N ASP A 192 -5.14 19.50 17.54
CA ASP A 192 -5.21 20.78 16.83
C ASP A 192 -4.01 21.04 15.91
N ASN A 193 -2.89 20.38 16.17
CA ASN A 193 -1.71 20.44 15.33
C ASN A 193 -1.80 19.50 14.10
N LEU A 194 -2.87 18.73 13.93
CA LEU A 194 -3.10 17.95 12.71
C LEU A 194 -3.32 18.87 11.51
N LYS A 195 -2.62 18.63 10.42
CA LYS A 195 -2.86 19.28 9.12
C LYS A 195 -3.56 18.38 8.13
N ALA A 196 -3.05 17.16 7.97
CA ALA A 196 -3.55 16.21 6.98
C ALA A 196 -3.10 14.77 7.29
N ILE A 197 -3.75 13.81 6.62
CA ILE A 197 -3.30 12.42 6.56
C ILE A 197 -3.26 11.91 5.13
N ILE A 198 -2.40 10.93 4.87
CA ILE A 198 -2.55 10.01 3.76
C ILE A 198 -2.96 8.68 4.39
N PRO A 199 -4.20 8.18 4.16
CA PRO A 199 -4.75 7.15 5.04
C PRO A 199 -4.19 5.74 4.82
N GLY A 200 -3.80 5.40 3.60
CA GLY A 200 -3.49 4.01 3.24
C GLY A 200 -2.20 3.79 2.47
N GLY A 201 -1.15 4.57 2.76
CA GLY A 201 0.11 4.53 2.02
C GLY A 201 0.16 5.51 0.85
N ALA A 202 1.27 5.53 0.16
CA ALA A 202 1.63 6.56 -0.82
C ALA A 202 0.66 6.72 -2.00
N SER A 203 -0.15 5.71 -2.28
CA SER A 203 -1.11 5.70 -3.40
C SER A 203 -2.46 6.36 -3.10
N CYS A 204 -2.70 6.77 -1.86
CA CYS A 204 -3.99 7.34 -1.47
C CYS A 204 -4.03 8.85 -1.58
N PRO A 205 -5.17 9.43 -2.02
CA PRO A 205 -5.40 10.87 -1.93
C PRO A 205 -5.27 11.39 -0.49
N ILE A 206 -4.58 12.51 -0.32
CA ILE A 206 -4.43 13.20 0.96
C ILE A 206 -5.77 13.76 1.44
N LEU A 207 -6.04 13.68 2.73
CA LEU A 207 -7.22 14.24 3.38
C LEU A 207 -6.83 15.32 4.39
N PRO A 208 -7.42 16.52 4.34
CA PRO A 208 -7.16 17.61 5.27
C PRO A 208 -7.91 17.42 6.60
N LYS A 209 -7.45 18.09 7.66
CA LYS A 209 -7.99 17.98 9.03
C LYS A 209 -9.50 18.19 9.12
N ASP A 210 -10.04 19.17 8.40
CA ASP A 210 -11.47 19.51 8.44
C ASP A 210 -12.41 18.35 8.06
N LYS A 211 -11.89 17.36 7.33
CA LYS A 211 -12.63 16.13 6.98
C LYS A 211 -12.46 15.01 8.00
N LEU A 212 -11.62 15.16 9.01
CA LEU A 212 -11.18 14.04 9.85
C LEU A 212 -11.85 13.99 11.23
N GLU A 213 -12.65 14.98 11.61
CA GLU A 213 -13.29 15.02 12.94
C GLU A 213 -14.20 13.80 13.20
N ASP A 214 -15.00 13.41 12.19
CA ASP A 214 -15.92 12.26 12.26
C ASP A 214 -15.50 11.12 11.32
N ALA A 215 -14.22 11.10 10.91
CA ALA A 215 -13.72 10.14 9.93
C ALA A 215 -13.68 8.72 10.50
N ILE A 216 -14.29 7.79 9.78
CA ILE A 216 -14.24 6.35 10.08
C ILE A 216 -13.16 5.71 9.20
N PHE A 217 -12.27 4.93 9.82
CA PHE A 217 -11.18 4.29 9.10
C PHE A 217 -11.63 2.96 8.51
N ASP A 218 -12.28 3.03 7.36
CA ASP A 218 -12.72 1.88 6.58
C ASP A 218 -12.85 2.18 5.07
N PHE A 219 -13.15 1.15 4.29
CA PHE A 219 -13.21 1.25 2.83
C PHE A 219 -14.34 2.16 2.35
N ASP A 220 -15.53 2.08 2.96
CA ASP A 220 -16.71 2.83 2.51
C ASP A 220 -16.54 4.32 2.80
N TRP A 221 -16.18 4.68 4.04
CA TRP A 221 -16.00 6.09 4.40
C TRP A 221 -14.90 6.75 3.56
N MET A 222 -13.74 6.05 3.39
CA MET A 222 -12.63 6.58 2.60
C MET A 222 -13.05 6.82 1.14
N ARG A 223 -13.77 5.88 0.54
CA ARG A 223 -14.27 6.01 -0.84
C ARG A 223 -15.27 7.16 -0.98
N GLU A 224 -16.22 7.31 -0.06
CA GLU A 224 -17.20 8.40 -0.03
C GLU A 224 -16.54 9.78 0.08
N ASN A 225 -15.38 9.85 0.75
CA ASN A 225 -14.58 11.07 0.87
C ASN A 225 -13.48 11.18 -0.20
N LYS A 226 -13.60 10.46 -1.31
CA LYS A 226 -12.69 10.50 -2.46
C LYS A 226 -11.22 10.20 -2.09
N SER A 227 -11.04 9.27 -1.15
CA SER A 227 -9.76 8.72 -0.78
C SER A 227 -9.83 7.20 -0.79
N SER A 228 -8.84 6.52 -0.22
CA SER A 228 -8.78 5.06 -0.18
C SER A 228 -8.25 4.58 1.18
N PHE A 229 -8.76 3.45 1.65
CA PHE A 229 -8.17 2.74 2.79
C PHE A 229 -6.77 2.21 2.44
N GLY A 230 -6.52 1.88 1.16
CA GLY A 230 -5.24 1.40 0.65
C GLY A 230 -4.70 0.22 1.46
N THR A 231 -3.49 0.36 1.98
CA THR A 231 -2.83 -0.65 2.81
C THR A 231 -3.19 -0.57 4.30
N GLY A 232 -3.96 0.43 4.72
CA GLY A 232 -4.24 0.70 6.13
C GLY A 232 -3.05 1.29 6.90
N CYS A 233 -2.02 1.76 6.19
CA CYS A 233 -0.84 2.37 6.82
C CYS A 233 -0.86 3.90 6.62
N MET A 234 -1.25 4.61 7.67
CA MET A 234 -1.51 6.05 7.66
C MET A 234 -0.22 6.86 7.84
N ILE A 235 -0.11 7.94 7.05
CA ILE A 235 0.93 8.97 7.21
C ILE A 235 0.26 10.20 7.80
N VAL A 236 0.63 10.56 9.02
CA VAL A 236 0.08 11.71 9.75
C VAL A 236 1.00 12.91 9.59
N MET A 237 0.45 14.06 9.21
CA MET A 237 1.17 15.30 8.95
C MET A 237 0.66 16.42 9.86
N ASP A 238 1.58 17.11 10.54
CA ASP A 238 1.27 18.27 11.38
C ASP A 238 1.22 19.57 10.59
N GLN A 239 0.85 20.67 11.28
CA GLN A 239 0.71 22.01 10.67
C GLN A 239 2.02 22.53 10.02
N ASN A 240 3.19 22.05 10.47
CA ASN A 240 4.48 22.46 9.93
C ASN A 240 4.86 21.69 8.65
N THR A 241 4.07 20.68 8.28
CA THR A 241 4.38 19.85 7.10
C THR A 241 4.16 20.63 5.80
N ASP A 242 5.19 20.65 4.97
CA ASP A 242 5.10 21.06 3.57
C ASP A 242 4.44 19.96 2.75
N VAL A 243 3.11 20.02 2.60
CA VAL A 243 2.33 18.98 1.89
C VAL A 243 2.66 18.92 0.39
N VAL A 244 3.04 20.04 -0.22
CA VAL A 244 3.46 20.09 -1.64
C VAL A 244 4.75 19.28 -1.83
N LYS A 245 5.72 19.47 -0.93
CA LYS A 245 6.98 18.72 -0.93
C LYS A 245 6.75 17.23 -0.59
N ALA A 246 5.84 16.93 0.31
CA ALA A 246 5.47 15.54 0.65
C ALA A 246 4.94 14.81 -0.60
N VAL A 247 3.95 15.35 -1.29
CA VAL A 247 3.39 14.74 -2.51
C VAL A 247 4.41 14.70 -3.66
N TRP A 248 5.27 15.71 -3.79
CA TRP A 248 6.39 15.65 -4.74
C TRP A 248 7.30 14.44 -4.49
N ARG A 249 7.61 14.11 -3.23
CA ARG A 249 8.41 12.91 -2.90
C ARG A 249 7.72 11.64 -3.38
N LEU A 250 6.40 11.57 -3.26
CA LEU A 250 5.62 10.44 -3.79
C LEU A 250 5.69 10.40 -5.33
N SER A 251 5.60 11.53 -6.00
CA SER A 251 5.75 11.60 -7.47
C SER A 251 7.11 11.09 -7.93
N LYS A 252 8.20 11.40 -7.19
CA LYS A 252 9.53 10.82 -7.46
C LYS A 252 9.54 9.31 -7.28
N PHE A 253 8.91 8.81 -6.24
CA PHE A 253 8.79 7.38 -5.99
C PHE A 253 8.10 6.68 -7.17
N PHE A 254 6.92 7.13 -7.57
CA PHE A 254 6.18 6.50 -8.67
C PHE A 254 6.91 6.60 -10.01
N LYS A 255 7.61 7.71 -10.27
CA LYS A 255 8.47 7.83 -11.46
C LYS A 255 9.61 6.80 -11.45
N HIS A 256 10.23 6.59 -10.30
CA HIS A 256 11.31 5.61 -10.14
C HIS A 256 10.80 4.17 -10.31
N GLU A 257 9.64 3.87 -9.76
CA GLU A 257 9.06 2.52 -9.72
C GLU A 257 8.26 2.13 -10.96
N SER A 258 7.99 3.06 -11.87
CA SER A 258 7.35 2.73 -13.15
C SER A 258 8.20 1.72 -13.94
N CYS A 259 7.61 0.58 -14.31
CA CYS A 259 8.31 -0.45 -15.11
C CYS A 259 8.59 0.01 -16.56
N GLY A 260 7.97 1.12 -17.00
CA GLY A 260 8.17 1.69 -18.32
C GLY A 260 7.40 0.99 -19.47
N GLN A 261 6.53 0.06 -19.17
CA GLN A 261 5.83 -0.72 -20.19
C GLN A 261 4.82 0.11 -21.00
N CYS A 262 3.86 0.74 -20.34
CA CYS A 262 2.81 1.51 -21.00
C CYS A 262 3.14 3.00 -21.06
N THR A 263 2.84 3.63 -22.20
CA THR A 263 3.19 5.03 -22.46
C THR A 263 2.62 6.03 -21.44
N PRO A 264 1.32 5.95 -21.05
CA PRO A 264 0.77 6.93 -20.10
C PRO A 264 1.50 6.92 -18.75
N CYS A 265 1.89 5.76 -18.23
CA CYS A 265 2.67 5.64 -17.01
C CYS A 265 4.13 6.06 -17.22
N ARG A 266 4.81 5.51 -18.24
CA ARG A 266 6.22 5.77 -18.51
C ARG A 266 6.54 7.25 -18.67
N GLU A 267 5.73 7.96 -19.47
CA GLU A 267 5.92 9.37 -19.75
C GLU A 267 5.20 10.27 -18.75
N GLY A 268 3.96 9.91 -18.38
CA GLY A 268 3.11 10.72 -17.51
C GLY A 268 3.67 10.85 -16.10
N THR A 269 4.20 9.77 -15.48
CA THR A 269 4.83 9.87 -14.15
C THR A 269 6.04 10.82 -14.15
N GLY A 270 6.82 10.80 -15.24
CA GLY A 270 7.94 11.73 -15.42
C GLY A 270 7.49 13.18 -15.62
N TRP A 271 6.39 13.38 -16.34
CA TRP A 271 5.80 14.70 -16.53
C TRP A 271 5.25 15.25 -15.22
N MET A 272 4.41 14.49 -14.55
CA MET A 272 3.85 14.87 -13.24
C MET A 272 4.97 15.23 -12.24
N MET A 273 6.01 14.42 -12.13
CA MET A 273 7.14 14.66 -11.24
C MET A 273 7.89 15.97 -11.56
N ARG A 274 8.11 16.29 -12.85
CA ARG A 274 8.79 17.54 -13.25
C ARG A 274 7.95 18.77 -12.98
N VAL A 275 6.63 18.72 -13.17
CA VAL A 275 5.75 19.84 -12.82
C VAL A 275 5.71 20.01 -11.30
N MET A 276 5.54 18.93 -10.55
CA MET A 276 5.60 18.98 -9.08
C MET A 276 6.93 19.56 -8.57
N ASP A 277 8.06 19.25 -9.22
CA ASP A 277 9.37 19.82 -8.88
C ASP A 277 9.40 21.35 -9.04
N ARG A 278 8.79 21.89 -10.10
CA ARG A 278 8.65 23.34 -10.27
C ARG A 278 7.68 23.96 -9.27
N LEU A 279 6.58 23.27 -8.95
CA LEU A 279 5.64 23.73 -7.92
C LEU A 279 6.32 23.80 -6.54
N VAL A 280 7.11 22.80 -6.16
CA VAL A 280 7.89 22.82 -4.90
C VAL A 280 8.86 24.02 -4.86
N ARG A 281 9.50 24.37 -5.96
CA ARG A 281 10.42 25.50 -6.04
C ARG A 281 9.73 26.85 -6.26
N GLY A 282 8.40 26.86 -6.44
CA GLY A 282 7.63 28.05 -6.77
C GLY A 282 7.92 28.63 -8.16
N GLU A 283 8.50 27.83 -9.05
CA GLU A 283 8.94 28.24 -10.40
C GLU A 283 7.91 27.90 -11.49
N ALA A 284 6.75 27.40 -11.11
CA ALA A 284 5.64 27.14 -12.01
C ALA A 284 4.73 28.37 -12.16
N GLU A 285 3.89 28.37 -13.19
CA GLU A 285 2.77 29.30 -13.33
C GLU A 285 1.50 28.70 -12.71
N VAL A 286 0.53 29.54 -12.34
CA VAL A 286 -0.72 29.09 -11.69
C VAL A 286 -1.51 28.16 -12.60
N GLU A 287 -1.51 28.44 -13.90
CA GLU A 287 -2.19 27.65 -14.93
C GLU A 287 -1.61 26.22 -15.06
N GLU A 288 -0.37 26.00 -14.62
CA GLU A 288 0.24 24.70 -14.62
C GLU A 288 -0.37 23.74 -13.58
N ILE A 289 -1.08 24.26 -12.58
CA ILE A 289 -1.83 23.46 -11.62
C ILE A 289 -2.97 22.71 -12.32
N ASP A 290 -3.73 23.40 -13.16
CA ASP A 290 -4.83 22.82 -13.91
C ASP A 290 -4.32 21.88 -15.02
N MET A 291 -3.24 22.29 -15.70
CA MET A 291 -2.55 21.41 -16.66
C MET A 291 -2.07 20.10 -15.97
N LEU A 292 -1.48 20.19 -14.77
CA LEU A 292 -1.05 19.02 -14.02
C LEU A 292 -2.25 18.11 -13.68
N LEU A 293 -3.37 18.70 -13.25
CA LEU A 293 -4.59 17.93 -12.98
C LEU A 293 -5.07 17.21 -14.24
N ASP A 294 -5.03 17.85 -15.41
CA ASP A 294 -5.41 17.20 -16.66
C ASP A 294 -4.44 16.09 -17.08
N VAL A 295 -3.14 16.26 -16.87
CA VAL A 295 -2.15 15.20 -17.07
C VAL A 295 -2.45 13.99 -16.18
N THR A 296 -2.82 14.19 -14.89
CA THR A 296 -3.19 13.07 -14.01
C THR A 296 -4.36 12.27 -14.56
N LYS A 297 -5.38 12.92 -15.14
CA LYS A 297 -6.54 12.26 -15.74
C LYS A 297 -6.21 11.49 -17.03
N GLN A 298 -5.14 11.86 -17.74
CA GLN A 298 -4.64 11.10 -18.90
C GLN A 298 -3.79 9.89 -18.51
N VAL A 299 -3.35 9.82 -17.26
CA VAL A 299 -2.63 8.67 -16.71
C VAL A 299 -3.60 7.70 -16.01
N GLU A 300 -4.47 8.22 -15.15
CA GLU A 300 -5.49 7.46 -14.44
C GLU A 300 -6.43 6.76 -15.41
N GLY A 301 -6.65 5.46 -15.20
CA GLY A 301 -7.52 4.63 -16.04
C GLY A 301 -6.97 4.29 -17.44
N HIS A 302 -5.77 4.77 -17.80
CA HIS A 302 -5.18 4.58 -19.15
C HIS A 302 -3.92 3.71 -19.12
N THR A 303 -3.65 3.02 -18.03
CA THR A 303 -2.45 2.21 -17.82
C THR A 303 -2.79 0.72 -17.69
N ILE A 304 -1.81 -0.16 -17.96
CA ILE A 304 -1.99 -1.61 -17.85
C ILE A 304 -2.28 -2.05 -16.42
N CYS A 305 -1.73 -1.35 -15.43
CA CYS A 305 -1.90 -1.66 -14.01
C CYS A 305 -2.17 -0.39 -13.20
N ALA A 306 -2.61 -0.57 -11.97
CA ALA A 306 -2.99 0.53 -11.07
C ALA A 306 -1.83 1.43 -10.60
N LEU A 307 -0.57 1.20 -11.03
CA LEU A 307 0.53 2.10 -10.68
C LEU A 307 0.31 3.51 -11.26
N GLY A 308 -0.31 3.62 -12.44
CA GLY A 308 -0.66 4.92 -13.02
C GLY A 308 -1.67 5.68 -12.16
N ASP A 309 -2.72 4.98 -11.72
CA ASP A 309 -3.74 5.55 -10.83
C ASP A 309 -3.13 5.97 -9.50
N ALA A 310 -2.32 5.10 -8.91
CA ALA A 310 -1.58 5.34 -7.67
C ALA A 310 -0.63 6.56 -7.76
N ALA A 311 -0.07 6.82 -8.93
CA ALA A 311 0.79 7.99 -9.15
C ALA A 311 -0.02 9.29 -9.32
N ALA A 312 -1.24 9.21 -9.84
CA ALA A 312 -2.11 10.34 -10.09
C ALA A 312 -2.86 10.83 -8.84
N TRP A 313 -3.40 9.90 -8.05
CA TRP A 313 -4.30 10.21 -6.93
C TRP A 313 -3.73 11.11 -5.84
N PRO A 314 -2.47 10.97 -5.37
CA PRO A 314 -1.89 11.90 -4.40
C PRO A 314 -1.83 13.34 -4.91
N ILE A 315 -1.54 13.53 -6.20
CA ILE A 315 -1.48 14.84 -6.85
C ILE A 315 -2.89 15.44 -6.95
N GLN A 316 -3.88 14.64 -7.34
CA GLN A 316 -5.27 15.08 -7.42
C GLN A 316 -5.78 15.52 -6.04
N GLY A 317 -5.50 14.72 -4.98
CA GLY A 317 -5.84 15.08 -3.61
C GLY A 317 -5.15 16.36 -3.13
N LEU A 318 -3.88 16.55 -3.47
CA LEU A 318 -3.15 17.78 -3.17
C LEU A 318 -3.80 19.00 -3.84
N ILE A 319 -4.10 18.92 -5.13
CA ILE A 319 -4.73 20.04 -5.88
C ILE A 319 -6.13 20.30 -5.34
N GLN A 320 -6.90 19.26 -5.02
CA GLN A 320 -8.26 19.40 -4.51
C GLN A 320 -8.31 20.11 -3.14
N HIS A 321 -7.37 19.84 -2.25
CA HIS A 321 -7.46 20.25 -0.85
C HIS A 321 -6.45 21.33 -0.44
N PHE A 322 -5.37 21.51 -1.19
CA PHE A 322 -4.25 22.38 -0.83
C PHE A 322 -3.82 23.28 -1.99
N ARG A 323 -4.74 23.58 -2.92
CA ARG A 323 -4.47 24.46 -4.07
C ARG A 323 -3.92 25.83 -3.63
N GLU A 324 -4.49 26.41 -2.59
CA GLU A 324 -4.05 27.71 -2.08
C GLU A 324 -2.57 27.69 -1.63
N GLU A 325 -2.12 26.62 -0.96
CA GLU A 325 -0.71 26.50 -0.57
C GLU A 325 0.22 26.43 -1.79
N ILE A 326 -0.23 25.82 -2.89
CA ILE A 326 0.55 25.78 -4.14
C ILE A 326 0.62 27.18 -4.75
N GLU A 327 -0.52 27.88 -4.85
CA GLU A 327 -0.59 29.24 -5.42
C GLU A 327 0.21 30.25 -4.59
N ASP A 328 0.13 30.18 -3.27
CA ASP A 328 0.88 31.07 -2.37
C ASP A 328 2.39 30.84 -2.48
N ARG A 329 2.84 29.64 -2.70
CA ARG A 329 4.24 29.32 -2.97
C ARG A 329 4.72 29.96 -4.28
N ILE A 330 3.94 29.89 -5.35
CA ILE A 330 4.23 30.54 -6.64
C ILE A 330 4.32 32.06 -6.45
N LYS A 331 3.33 32.64 -5.76
CA LYS A 331 3.29 34.08 -5.46
C LYS A 331 4.48 34.55 -4.61
N ALA A 332 4.83 33.79 -3.58
CA ALA A 332 5.96 34.08 -2.70
C ALA A 332 7.30 34.11 -3.45
N LYS A 333 7.51 33.17 -4.38
CA LYS A 333 8.71 33.16 -5.24
C LYS A 333 8.76 34.38 -6.16
N LYS A 334 7.65 34.71 -6.84
CA LYS A 334 7.57 35.86 -7.75
C LYS A 334 7.82 37.18 -7.02
N THR A 335 7.44 37.31 -5.75
CA THR A 335 7.64 38.49 -4.91
C THR A 335 8.97 38.54 -4.17
N GLY A 336 9.85 37.56 -4.38
CA GLY A 336 11.17 37.46 -3.73
C GLY A 336 11.13 37.03 -2.24
N ARG A 337 9.95 36.63 -1.71
CA ARG A 337 9.76 36.24 -0.30
C ARG A 337 10.23 34.83 0.01
N MET A 338 10.41 33.96 -0.98
CA MET A 338 10.85 32.57 -0.76
C MET A 338 12.30 32.42 -0.30
N GLY A 339 13.14 33.43 -0.44
CA GLY A 339 14.52 33.39 0.04
C GLY A 339 14.67 33.36 1.57
N ALA A 340 13.62 33.78 2.30
CA ALA A 340 13.60 33.80 3.75
C ALA A 340 13.07 32.48 4.40
N MET A 341 12.20 31.75 3.68
CA MET A 341 11.59 30.50 4.21
C MET A 341 12.45 29.24 4.00
N ALA A 342 13.49 29.31 3.16
CA ALA A 342 14.38 28.18 2.90
C ALA A 342 15.60 28.14 3.85
N ALA A 343 15.73 29.14 4.75
CA ALA A 343 16.85 29.29 5.69
C ALA A 343 16.48 28.93 7.16
N GLU A 344 15.21 28.56 7.42
CA GLU A 344 14.74 28.00 8.68
C GLU A 344 14.33 26.52 8.48
#